data_8cda81ed5f45581a44f6c6a1e1c817aa
#
_entry.id   8cda81ed5f45581a44f6c6a1e1c817aa
#
_cell.length_a   1.000
_cell.length_b   1.000
_cell.length_c   1.000
_cell.angle_alpha   90.00
_cell.angle_beta   90.00
_cell.angle_gamma   90.00
#
_symmetry.space_group_name_H-M   'P 1'
#
loop_
_entity.id
_entity.type
_entity.pdbx_description
1 polymer ?
#
loop_
_entity_poly.entity_id
_entity_poly.type
_entity_poly.pdbx_seq_one_letter_code
_entity_poly.pdbx_strand_id
1 'polypeptide(L)'
;MTINLLGALATAFIICAVTGPSFISVLHKLNFGQSIRECGPKEHMKKSGTPTMGGIMMLLAILVAVAVWCNFTPALCIALLLTFGHALIGFIDDYIKVVMKRNLGLTAAQKFFLQFVLAGAYVYYIETHVQSDLSIAIPGTEYMLPLGWLYYVLVFLLLVGTTNAVNLTDGLDGLAASVTLPVTVAYAFIAYNTGHADLSVFALAITGACLGFLLFNHHPAKVFMGDTGSLAIGGGVAALALLTHTELLLVILGGIYVMEATSVIMQVTYFRLTGGRRIFRMTPIHHHFELGGWKETKIVKRFFAASCLLCIAGVLLWLNGNGGF
;
A
#
# COMPACT_ATOMS: atom_id res chain seq x y z
N MET A 1 3.05 -21.56 -15.89
CA MET A 1 3.37 -20.24 -15.37
C MET A 1 2.19 -19.28 -15.44
N THR A 2 1.59 -19.01 -16.59
CA THR A 2 0.37 -18.17 -16.74
C THR A 2 -0.79 -18.64 -15.85
N ILE A 3 -0.95 -19.94 -15.66
CA ILE A 3 -1.96 -20.53 -14.77
C ILE A 3 -1.73 -20.12 -13.31
N ASN A 4 -0.48 -20.07 -12.84
CA ASN A 4 -0.17 -19.67 -11.46
C ASN A 4 -0.51 -18.20 -11.21
N LEU A 5 -0.25 -17.33 -12.18
CA LEU A 5 -0.54 -15.90 -12.10
C LEU A 5 -2.05 -15.65 -11.96
N LEU A 6 -2.83 -16.20 -12.89
CA LEU A 6 -4.30 -16.09 -12.84
C LEU A 6 -4.90 -16.84 -11.65
N GLY A 7 -4.30 -17.99 -11.31
CA GLY A 7 -4.70 -18.78 -10.16
C GLY A 7 -4.55 -18.02 -8.85
N ALA A 8 -3.43 -17.31 -8.63
CA ALA A 8 -3.20 -16.52 -7.43
C ALA A 8 -4.18 -15.36 -7.31
N LEU A 9 -4.38 -14.61 -8.40
CA LEU A 9 -5.37 -13.52 -8.46
C LEU A 9 -6.77 -14.05 -8.14
N ALA A 10 -7.20 -15.12 -8.82
CA ALA A 10 -8.52 -15.70 -8.63
C ALA A 10 -8.71 -16.25 -7.21
N THR A 11 -7.70 -16.96 -6.68
CA THR A 11 -7.74 -17.50 -5.32
C THR A 11 -7.90 -16.40 -4.28
N ALA A 12 -7.06 -15.35 -4.35
CA ALA A 12 -7.15 -14.23 -3.40
C ALA A 12 -8.50 -13.49 -3.51
N PHE A 13 -8.98 -13.26 -4.74
CA PHE A 13 -10.29 -12.66 -4.99
C PHE A 13 -11.43 -13.50 -4.37
N ILE A 14 -11.47 -14.80 -4.69
CA ILE A 14 -12.52 -15.71 -4.22
C ILE A 14 -12.52 -15.81 -2.69
N ILE A 15 -11.35 -15.92 -2.07
CA ILE A 15 -11.27 -15.98 -0.60
C ILE A 15 -11.87 -14.71 0.02
N CYS A 16 -11.47 -13.51 -0.44
CA CYS A 16 -12.07 -12.27 0.04
C CYS A 16 -13.58 -12.22 -0.21
N ALA A 17 -14.04 -12.58 -1.41
CA ALA A 17 -15.45 -12.53 -1.78
C ALA A 17 -16.32 -13.47 -0.93
N VAL A 18 -15.83 -14.69 -0.69
CA VAL A 18 -16.58 -15.73 0.06
C VAL A 18 -16.52 -15.48 1.57
N THR A 19 -15.35 -15.11 2.11
CA THR A 19 -15.19 -14.92 3.55
C THR A 19 -15.70 -13.56 4.03
N GLY A 20 -15.80 -12.57 3.13
CA GLY A 20 -16.15 -11.20 3.45
C GLY A 20 -17.44 -11.03 4.26
N PRO A 21 -18.59 -11.59 3.85
CA PRO A 21 -19.85 -11.43 4.58
C PRO A 21 -19.76 -11.95 6.02
N SER A 22 -19.15 -13.12 6.21
CA SER A 22 -18.98 -13.74 7.53
C SER A 22 -18.01 -12.93 8.38
N PHE A 23 -16.90 -12.49 7.80
CA PHE A 23 -15.89 -11.68 8.49
C PHE A 23 -16.45 -10.34 8.96
N ILE A 24 -17.18 -9.63 8.10
CA ILE A 24 -17.85 -8.37 8.43
C ILE A 24 -18.86 -8.57 9.57
N SER A 25 -19.64 -9.67 9.53
CA SER A 25 -20.58 -10.01 10.61
C SER A 25 -19.86 -10.23 11.96
N VAL A 26 -18.70 -10.89 11.96
CA VAL A 26 -17.87 -11.07 13.17
C VAL A 26 -17.36 -9.72 13.69
N LEU A 27 -16.83 -8.85 12.82
CA LEU A 27 -16.35 -7.53 13.21
C LEU A 27 -17.47 -6.66 13.82
N HIS A 28 -18.69 -6.74 13.27
CA HIS A 28 -19.86 -6.06 13.86
C HIS A 28 -20.20 -6.60 15.25
N LYS A 29 -20.20 -7.92 15.46
CA LYS A 29 -20.45 -8.54 16.77
C LYS A 29 -19.42 -8.15 17.82
N LEU A 30 -18.16 -7.97 17.40
CA LEU A 30 -17.06 -7.54 18.27
C LEU A 30 -17.06 -6.02 18.53
N ASN A 31 -18.00 -5.26 17.96
CA ASN A 31 -18.06 -3.79 18.03
C ASN A 31 -16.76 -3.12 17.56
N PHE A 32 -16.12 -3.65 16.53
CA PHE A 32 -14.88 -3.09 15.96
C PHE A 32 -15.18 -1.89 15.04
N GLY A 33 -16.11 -1.02 15.45
CA GLY A 33 -16.45 0.20 14.74
C GLY A 33 -15.40 1.29 14.93
N GLN A 34 -15.04 1.96 13.84
CA GLN A 34 -14.10 3.08 13.89
C GLN A 34 -14.77 4.31 14.52
N SER A 35 -14.10 4.93 15.50
CA SER A 35 -14.47 6.26 15.98
C SER A 35 -13.99 7.31 14.98
N ILE A 36 -14.91 8.10 14.43
CA ILE A 36 -14.57 9.14 13.45
C ILE A 36 -14.10 10.39 14.19
N ARG A 37 -13.01 10.99 13.74
CA ARG A 37 -12.48 12.23 14.31
C ARG A 37 -13.44 13.40 14.02
N GLU A 38 -13.77 14.19 15.03
CA GLU A 38 -14.71 15.33 14.94
C GLU A 38 -14.25 16.44 13.98
N CYS A 39 -12.95 16.49 13.66
CA CYS A 39 -12.37 17.49 12.76
C CYS A 39 -12.43 17.12 11.25
N GLY A 40 -13.06 15.99 10.89
CA GLY A 40 -13.25 15.57 9.50
C GLY A 40 -14.48 16.18 8.82
N PRO A 41 -14.68 15.97 7.49
CA PRO A 41 -15.90 16.36 6.81
C PRO A 41 -17.15 15.77 7.47
N LYS A 42 -18.21 16.58 7.59
CA LYS A 42 -19.47 16.17 8.29
C LYS A 42 -20.10 14.91 7.71
N GLU A 43 -19.92 14.63 6.44
CA GLU A 43 -20.43 13.43 5.77
C GLU A 43 -19.79 12.14 6.30
N HIS A 44 -18.55 12.19 6.80
CA HIS A 44 -17.87 11.05 7.40
C HIS A 44 -18.53 10.62 8.73
N MET A 45 -19.20 11.51 9.44
CA MET A 45 -19.92 11.14 10.66
C MET A 45 -21.02 10.08 10.41
N LYS A 46 -21.57 10.02 9.20
CA LYS A 46 -22.55 9.00 8.79
C LYS A 46 -21.93 7.59 8.69
N LYS A 47 -20.62 7.49 8.58
CA LYS A 47 -19.85 6.24 8.50
C LYS A 47 -19.51 5.67 9.89
N SER A 48 -19.92 6.36 10.96
CA SER A 48 -19.69 5.88 12.33
C SER A 48 -20.34 4.51 12.54
N GLY A 49 -19.57 3.56 13.11
CA GLY A 49 -20.05 2.19 13.33
C GLY A 49 -19.70 1.23 12.19
N THR A 50 -19.18 1.70 11.04
CA THR A 50 -18.63 0.80 10.02
C THR A 50 -17.40 0.08 10.61
N PRO A 51 -17.35 -1.26 10.57
CA PRO A 51 -16.24 -2.01 11.14
C PRO A 51 -14.93 -1.73 10.38
N THR A 52 -13.82 -1.73 11.11
CA THR A 52 -12.46 -1.61 10.58
C THR A 52 -11.70 -2.94 10.70
N MET A 53 -10.42 -2.97 10.31
CA MET A 53 -9.54 -4.14 10.28
C MET A 53 -9.89 -5.15 9.17
N GLY A 54 -10.57 -4.72 8.10
CA GLY A 54 -10.82 -5.54 6.91
C GLY A 54 -9.55 -6.04 6.22
N GLY A 55 -8.41 -5.39 6.47
CA GLY A 55 -7.10 -5.83 6.02
C GLY A 55 -6.73 -7.26 6.43
N ILE A 56 -7.24 -7.77 7.57
CA ILE A 56 -7.00 -9.15 8.01
C ILE A 56 -7.53 -10.15 6.96
N MET A 57 -8.70 -9.89 6.40
CA MET A 57 -9.28 -10.74 5.35
C MET A 57 -8.40 -10.74 4.09
N MET A 58 -7.87 -9.58 3.70
CA MET A 58 -6.98 -9.45 2.56
C MET A 58 -5.67 -10.21 2.78
N LEU A 59 -5.07 -10.09 3.97
CA LEU A 59 -3.84 -10.78 4.34
C LEU A 59 -4.00 -12.30 4.30
N LEU A 60 -5.11 -12.82 4.83
CA LEU A 60 -5.42 -14.25 4.75
C LEU A 60 -5.52 -14.70 3.29
N ALA A 61 -6.20 -13.93 2.45
CA ALA A 61 -6.35 -14.24 1.03
C ALA A 61 -5.01 -14.24 0.29
N ILE A 62 -4.14 -13.25 0.56
CA ILE A 62 -2.79 -13.17 -0.01
C ILE A 62 -1.96 -14.39 0.43
N LEU A 63 -1.97 -14.70 1.74
CA LEU A 63 -1.19 -15.82 2.28
C LEU A 63 -1.58 -17.15 1.64
N VAL A 64 -2.87 -17.43 1.55
CA VAL A 64 -3.36 -18.69 0.94
C VAL A 64 -3.04 -18.72 -0.56
N ALA A 65 -3.24 -17.62 -1.29
CA ALA A 65 -2.93 -17.57 -2.71
C ALA A 65 -1.44 -17.82 -2.96
N VAL A 66 -0.56 -17.18 -2.19
CA VAL A 66 0.90 -17.38 -2.30
C VAL A 66 1.28 -18.83 -1.91
N ALA A 67 0.72 -19.36 -0.83
CA ALA A 67 1.02 -20.73 -0.39
C ALA A 67 0.63 -21.82 -1.41
N VAL A 68 -0.42 -21.56 -2.19
CA VAL A 68 -0.91 -22.51 -3.22
C VAL A 68 -0.14 -22.37 -4.53
N TRP A 69 0.24 -21.14 -4.93
CA TRP A 69 0.70 -20.87 -6.29
C TRP A 69 2.18 -20.49 -6.42
N CYS A 70 2.89 -20.25 -5.29
CA CYS A 70 4.31 -19.89 -5.29
C CYS A 70 5.20 -21.00 -4.76
N ASN A 71 6.45 -21.03 -5.23
CA ASN A 71 7.55 -21.62 -4.53
C ASN A 71 8.15 -20.56 -3.58
N PHE A 72 8.45 -20.96 -2.34
CA PHE A 72 9.01 -20.04 -1.35
C PHE A 72 10.50 -19.80 -1.63
N THR A 73 10.80 -18.72 -2.37
CA THR A 73 12.16 -18.24 -2.57
C THR A 73 12.56 -17.28 -1.45
N PRO A 74 13.85 -17.00 -1.21
CA PRO A 74 14.28 -15.99 -0.24
C PRO A 74 13.69 -14.60 -0.54
N ALA A 75 13.57 -14.22 -1.82
CA ALA A 75 12.95 -12.96 -2.24
C ALA A 75 11.46 -12.90 -1.85
N LEU A 76 10.72 -13.96 -2.08
CA LEU A 76 9.32 -14.03 -1.66
C LEU A 76 9.19 -14.02 -0.13
N CYS A 77 10.05 -14.74 0.59
CA CYS A 77 10.03 -14.75 2.06
C CYS A 77 10.24 -13.37 2.66
N ILE A 78 11.17 -12.58 2.13
CA ILE A 78 11.39 -11.20 2.59
C ILE A 78 10.24 -10.27 2.19
N ALA A 79 9.64 -10.46 1.00
CA ALA A 79 8.44 -9.71 0.60
C ALA A 79 7.27 -9.97 1.55
N LEU A 80 7.04 -11.23 1.92
CA LEU A 80 6.03 -11.61 2.91
C LEU A 80 6.37 -11.06 4.30
N LEU A 81 7.62 -11.14 4.74
CA LEU A 81 8.06 -10.57 6.02
C LEU A 81 7.77 -9.07 6.09
N LEU A 82 8.11 -8.32 5.05
CA LEU A 82 7.83 -6.88 5.00
C LEU A 82 6.32 -6.60 4.99
N THR A 83 5.53 -7.36 4.22
CA THR A 83 4.08 -7.20 4.15
C THR A 83 3.41 -7.51 5.48
N PHE A 84 3.66 -8.69 6.03
CA PHE A 84 3.03 -9.14 7.28
C PHE A 84 3.62 -8.45 8.52
N GLY A 85 4.88 -8.04 8.48
CA GLY A 85 5.49 -7.20 9.51
C GLY A 85 4.81 -5.84 9.62
N HIS A 86 4.58 -5.16 8.49
CA HIS A 86 3.82 -3.91 8.47
C HIS A 86 2.34 -4.12 8.82
N ALA A 87 1.75 -5.26 8.40
CA ALA A 87 0.43 -5.66 8.85
C ALA A 87 0.33 -5.78 10.37
N LEU A 88 1.33 -6.37 11.02
CA LEU A 88 1.37 -6.51 12.47
C LEU A 88 1.46 -5.13 13.17
N ILE A 89 2.26 -4.21 12.63
CA ILE A 89 2.30 -2.82 13.14
C ILE A 89 0.91 -2.19 13.05
N GLY A 90 0.25 -2.31 11.90
CA GLY A 90 -1.10 -1.79 11.69
C GLY A 90 -2.14 -2.48 12.59
N PHE A 91 -2.03 -3.79 12.76
CA PHE A 91 -2.91 -4.55 13.65
C PHE A 91 -2.80 -4.09 15.11
N ILE A 92 -1.59 -3.90 15.62
CA ILE A 92 -1.39 -3.38 16.98
C ILE A 92 -1.99 -1.99 17.12
N ASP A 93 -1.81 -1.13 16.11
CA ASP A 93 -2.38 0.22 16.09
C ASP A 93 -3.91 0.20 16.10
N ASP A 94 -4.52 -0.58 15.22
CA ASP A 94 -5.97 -0.76 15.15
C ASP A 94 -6.53 -1.38 16.42
N TYR A 95 -5.85 -2.39 16.98
CA TYR A 95 -6.25 -3.04 18.24
C TYR A 95 -6.28 -2.05 19.41
N ILE A 96 -5.26 -1.22 19.53
CA ILE A 96 -5.21 -0.18 20.58
C ILE A 96 -6.36 0.81 20.42
N LYS A 97 -6.65 1.24 19.19
CA LYS A 97 -7.74 2.19 18.90
C LYS A 97 -9.12 1.60 19.19
N VAL A 98 -9.35 0.37 18.70
CA VAL A 98 -10.69 -0.23 18.67
C VAL A 98 -11.01 -0.99 19.95
N VAL A 99 -10.11 -1.88 20.39
CA VAL A 99 -10.35 -2.77 21.53
C VAL A 99 -10.05 -2.06 22.85
N MET A 100 -8.94 -1.32 22.92
CA MET A 100 -8.59 -0.55 24.12
C MET A 100 -9.30 0.81 24.18
N LYS A 101 -10.11 1.16 23.16
CA LYS A 101 -10.90 2.41 23.05
C LYS A 101 -10.05 3.67 23.31
N ARG A 102 -8.84 3.67 22.81
CA ARG A 102 -7.96 4.84 22.85
C ARG A 102 -8.08 5.64 21.57
N ASN A 103 -8.22 6.96 21.65
CA ASN A 103 -8.28 7.83 20.46
C ASN A 103 -6.98 7.85 19.65
N LEU A 104 -5.86 7.49 20.28
CA LEU A 104 -4.55 7.36 19.65
C LEU A 104 -4.08 5.90 19.77
N GLY A 105 -3.69 5.31 18.64
CA GLY A 105 -3.02 4.01 18.58
C GLY A 105 -1.56 4.09 19.04
N LEU A 106 -0.67 3.48 18.28
CA LEU A 106 0.78 3.63 18.47
C LEU A 106 1.21 5.08 18.25
N THR A 107 2.17 5.55 19.01
CA THR A 107 2.80 6.85 18.75
C THR A 107 3.58 6.80 17.42
N ALA A 108 3.76 7.97 16.81
CA ALA A 108 4.56 8.07 15.59
C ALA A 108 5.98 7.48 15.77
N ALA A 109 6.61 7.72 16.92
CA ALA A 109 7.93 7.18 17.25
C ALA A 109 7.95 5.65 17.34
N GLN A 110 6.90 5.03 17.94
CA GLN A 110 6.78 3.58 18.03
C GLN A 110 6.58 2.95 16.64
N LYS A 111 5.69 3.52 15.80
CA LYS A 111 5.51 3.06 14.42
C LYS A 111 6.82 3.14 13.64
N PHE A 112 7.49 4.28 13.72
CA PHE A 112 8.74 4.53 13.04
C PHE A 112 9.85 3.55 13.47
N PHE A 113 9.98 3.28 14.76
CA PHE A 113 10.95 2.31 15.29
C PHE A 113 10.68 0.89 14.76
N LEU A 114 9.42 0.44 14.78
CA LEU A 114 9.06 -0.88 14.27
C LEU A 114 9.29 -1.00 12.75
N GLN A 115 8.99 0.04 12.00
CA GLN A 115 9.30 0.12 10.56
C GLN A 115 10.82 0.11 10.30
N PHE A 116 11.60 0.75 11.16
CA PHE A 116 13.06 0.72 11.08
C PHE A 116 13.62 -0.70 11.29
N VAL A 117 13.05 -1.46 12.24
CA VAL A 117 13.43 -2.86 12.45
C VAL A 117 13.17 -3.71 11.20
N LEU A 118 12.02 -3.50 10.52
CA LEU A 118 11.69 -4.21 9.28
C LEU A 118 12.62 -3.81 8.13
N ALA A 119 12.99 -2.53 8.04
CA ALA A 119 13.98 -2.08 7.06
C ALA A 119 15.36 -2.73 7.31
N GLY A 120 15.75 -2.86 8.58
CA GLY A 120 16.95 -3.59 8.98
C GLY A 120 16.93 -5.06 8.56
N ALA A 121 15.77 -5.73 8.64
CA ALA A 121 15.61 -7.10 8.16
C ALA A 121 15.81 -7.22 6.64
N TYR A 122 15.34 -6.24 5.86
CA TYR A 122 15.62 -6.19 4.42
C TYR A 122 17.09 -5.92 4.13
N VAL A 123 17.74 -4.99 4.84
CA VAL A 123 19.18 -4.73 4.71
C VAL A 123 19.98 -6.00 4.98
N TYR A 124 19.66 -6.72 6.06
CA TYR A 124 20.28 -8.01 6.36
C TYR A 124 20.10 -9.02 5.22
N TYR A 125 18.91 -9.06 4.60
CA TYR A 125 18.64 -9.93 3.45
C TYR A 125 19.55 -9.60 2.26
N ILE A 126 19.69 -8.32 1.87
CA ILE A 126 20.56 -7.94 0.75
C ILE A 126 22.02 -8.30 1.02
N GLU A 127 22.51 -8.04 2.20
CA GLU A 127 23.90 -8.37 2.59
C GLU A 127 24.21 -9.86 2.54
N THR A 128 23.24 -10.70 2.86
CA THR A 128 23.45 -12.16 2.98
C THR A 128 23.09 -12.96 1.72
N HIS A 129 22.16 -12.45 0.89
CA HIS A 129 21.60 -13.23 -0.23
C HIS A 129 21.80 -12.60 -1.59
N VAL A 130 21.93 -11.26 -1.69
CA VAL A 130 21.90 -10.59 -3.00
C VAL A 130 23.27 -10.13 -3.45
N GLN A 131 24.20 -9.84 -2.52
CA GLN A 131 25.54 -9.27 -2.83
C GLN A 131 25.45 -8.12 -3.85
N SER A 132 24.49 -7.21 -3.65
CA SER A 132 24.19 -6.16 -4.62
C SER A 132 25.23 -5.04 -4.58
N ASP A 133 25.44 -4.40 -5.74
CA ASP A 133 26.34 -3.23 -5.88
C ASP A 133 25.79 -1.95 -5.20
N LEU A 134 24.75 -2.06 -4.35
CA LEU A 134 24.10 -0.95 -3.66
C LEU A 134 23.83 0.24 -4.59
N SER A 135 23.28 -0.06 -5.77
CA SER A 135 22.95 0.89 -6.83
C SER A 135 21.47 0.92 -7.10
N ILE A 136 20.98 2.00 -7.68
CA ILE A 136 19.57 2.15 -8.12
C ILE A 136 19.51 2.34 -9.62
N ALA A 137 18.47 1.77 -10.26
CA ALA A 137 18.19 1.97 -11.67
C ALA A 137 17.57 3.35 -11.90
N ILE A 138 18.09 4.09 -12.89
CA ILE A 138 17.46 5.33 -13.36
C ILE A 138 16.39 4.97 -14.38
N PRO A 139 15.08 5.21 -14.11
CA PRO A 139 14.01 4.84 -15.00
C PRO A 139 14.19 5.41 -16.42
N GLY A 140 13.96 4.59 -17.44
CA GLY A 140 14.11 4.99 -18.84
C GLY A 140 15.54 4.98 -19.38
N THR A 141 16.49 4.48 -18.60
CA THR A 141 17.91 4.37 -19.00
C THR A 141 18.48 3.03 -18.53
N GLU A 142 19.59 2.61 -19.11
CA GLU A 142 20.37 1.45 -18.66
C GLU A 142 21.36 1.82 -17.52
N TYR A 143 21.33 3.05 -17.05
CA TYR A 143 22.28 3.54 -16.08
C TYR A 143 21.91 3.14 -14.66
N MET A 144 22.86 2.51 -13.96
CA MET A 144 22.78 2.19 -12.53
C MET A 144 23.59 3.21 -11.74
N LEU A 145 22.91 3.97 -10.87
CA LEU A 145 23.56 4.96 -10.01
C LEU A 145 24.06 4.31 -8.73
N PRO A 146 25.39 4.22 -8.51
CA PRO A 146 25.93 3.64 -7.29
C PRO A 146 25.69 4.59 -6.12
N LEU A 147 24.99 4.14 -5.10
CA LEU A 147 24.73 4.91 -3.88
C LEU A 147 25.62 4.50 -2.70
N GLY A 148 26.22 3.30 -2.75
CA GLY A 148 26.95 2.75 -1.62
C GLY A 148 26.06 2.73 -0.35
N TRP A 149 26.61 3.14 0.80
CA TRP A 149 25.86 3.13 2.06
C TRP A 149 24.57 3.97 2.06
N LEU A 150 24.43 4.96 1.17
CA LEU A 150 23.20 5.75 1.03
C LEU A 150 22.02 4.90 0.56
N TYR A 151 22.28 3.75 -0.06
CA TYR A 151 21.21 2.80 -0.42
C TYR A 151 20.41 2.33 0.79
N TYR A 152 21.04 2.10 1.94
CA TYR A 152 20.34 1.70 3.18
C TYR A 152 19.41 2.80 3.69
N VAL A 153 19.84 4.07 3.56
CA VAL A 153 19.00 5.22 3.87
C VAL A 153 17.79 5.27 2.93
N LEU A 154 18.02 5.04 1.64
CA LEU A 154 16.95 4.97 0.64
C LEU A 154 15.93 3.84 0.96
N VAL A 155 16.41 2.64 1.28
CA VAL A 155 15.57 1.50 1.68
C VAL A 155 14.65 1.89 2.83
N PHE A 156 15.20 2.50 3.86
CA PHE A 156 14.43 2.97 5.00
C PHE A 156 13.39 4.02 4.61
N LEU A 157 13.78 5.05 3.87
CA LEU A 157 12.90 6.10 3.41
C LEU A 157 11.79 5.55 2.50
N LEU A 158 12.11 4.60 1.63
CA LEU A 158 11.16 3.98 0.73
C LEU A 158 10.13 3.13 1.50
N LEU A 159 10.57 2.27 2.42
CA LEU A 159 9.67 1.45 3.23
C LEU A 159 8.76 2.31 4.10
N VAL A 160 9.31 3.23 4.87
CA VAL A 160 8.54 4.12 5.73
C VAL A 160 7.64 5.05 4.91
N GLY A 161 8.19 5.63 3.85
CA GLY A 161 7.46 6.55 2.97
C GLY A 161 6.28 5.88 2.31
N THR A 162 6.49 4.73 1.68
CA THR A 162 5.43 4.01 0.94
C THR A 162 4.35 3.50 1.89
N THR A 163 4.71 2.89 3.01
CA THR A 163 3.71 2.35 3.95
C THR A 163 2.83 3.44 4.53
N ASN A 164 3.41 4.58 4.91
CA ASN A 164 2.62 5.70 5.42
C ASN A 164 1.85 6.43 4.30
N ALA A 165 2.38 6.50 3.08
CA ALA A 165 1.67 7.09 1.95
C ALA A 165 0.42 6.29 1.55
N VAL A 166 0.50 4.95 1.53
CA VAL A 166 -0.66 4.08 1.30
C VAL A 166 -1.67 4.22 2.44
N ASN A 167 -1.21 4.30 3.70
CA ASN A 167 -2.09 4.52 4.84
C ASN A 167 -2.80 5.88 4.76
N LEU A 168 -2.12 6.95 4.35
CA LEU A 168 -2.74 8.27 4.10
C LEU A 168 -3.75 8.22 2.93
N THR A 169 -3.56 7.34 1.97
CA THR A 169 -4.47 7.16 0.83
C THR A 169 -5.77 6.43 1.22
N ASP A 170 -5.78 5.71 2.35
CA ASP A 170 -6.96 4.99 2.86
C ASP A 170 -7.94 5.91 3.61
N GLY A 171 -8.23 7.08 3.03
CA GLY A 171 -9.13 8.09 3.64
C GLY A 171 -10.54 8.11 3.07
N LEU A 172 -10.80 7.48 1.91
CA LEU A 172 -12.12 7.40 1.27
C LEU A 172 -12.46 5.95 0.91
N ASP A 173 -13.78 5.65 0.87
CA ASP A 173 -14.29 4.33 0.55
C ASP A 173 -13.75 3.81 -0.80
N GLY A 174 -12.96 2.75 -0.76
CA GLY A 174 -12.38 2.12 -1.94
C GLY A 174 -11.17 2.83 -2.56
N LEU A 175 -10.71 3.96 -2.04
CA LEU A 175 -9.63 4.73 -2.66
C LEU A 175 -8.32 3.95 -2.66
N ALA A 176 -7.81 3.55 -1.50
CA ALA A 176 -6.53 2.84 -1.39
C ALA A 176 -6.53 1.53 -2.18
N ALA A 177 -7.57 0.71 -2.02
CA ALA A 177 -7.67 -0.55 -2.77
C ALA A 177 -7.74 -0.32 -4.28
N SER A 178 -8.51 0.68 -4.75
CA SER A 178 -8.62 0.97 -6.20
C SER A 178 -7.30 1.42 -6.82
N VAL A 179 -6.60 2.37 -6.20
CA VAL A 179 -5.33 2.88 -6.77
C VAL A 179 -4.19 1.86 -6.66
N THR A 180 -4.31 0.88 -5.76
CA THR A 180 -3.35 -0.23 -5.63
C THR A 180 -3.44 -1.21 -6.80
N LEU A 181 -4.61 -1.41 -7.40
CA LEU A 181 -4.80 -2.37 -8.50
C LEU A 181 -3.82 -2.16 -9.66
N PRO A 182 -3.77 -0.99 -10.32
CA PRO A 182 -2.85 -0.78 -11.42
C PRO A 182 -1.38 -0.86 -10.99
N VAL A 183 -1.04 -0.45 -9.77
CA VAL A 183 0.33 -0.51 -9.23
C VAL A 183 0.79 -1.96 -9.12
N THR A 184 -0.01 -2.83 -8.51
CA THR A 184 0.35 -4.25 -8.33
C THR A 184 0.32 -5.03 -9.63
N VAL A 185 -0.55 -4.68 -10.59
CA VAL A 185 -0.53 -5.23 -11.95
C VAL A 185 0.76 -4.82 -12.68
N ALA A 186 1.17 -3.56 -12.59
CA ALA A 186 2.43 -3.10 -13.17
C ALA A 186 3.64 -3.83 -12.56
N TYR A 187 3.67 -3.99 -11.23
CA TYR A 187 4.72 -4.78 -10.58
C TYR A 187 4.68 -6.27 -10.94
N ALA A 188 3.51 -6.85 -11.14
CA ALA A 188 3.40 -8.22 -11.63
C ALA A 188 4.03 -8.38 -13.02
N PHE A 189 3.81 -7.41 -13.91
CA PHE A 189 4.43 -7.37 -15.23
C PHE A 189 5.94 -7.19 -15.14
N ILE A 190 6.43 -6.24 -14.36
CA ILE A 190 7.87 -5.98 -14.17
C ILE A 190 8.55 -7.21 -13.58
N ALA A 191 8.04 -7.76 -12.48
CA ALA A 191 8.60 -8.94 -11.83
C ALA A 191 8.65 -10.16 -12.75
N TYR A 192 7.64 -10.34 -13.59
CA TYR A 192 7.62 -11.39 -14.61
C TYR A 192 8.76 -11.26 -15.61
N ASN A 193 8.98 -10.07 -16.13
CA ASN A 193 9.99 -9.79 -17.16
C ASN A 193 11.41 -9.70 -16.57
N THR A 194 11.57 -9.47 -15.27
CA THR A 194 12.86 -9.54 -14.56
C THR A 194 13.20 -10.94 -14.04
N GLY A 195 12.39 -11.97 -14.37
CA GLY A 195 12.65 -13.35 -13.96
C GLY A 195 12.17 -13.73 -12.56
N HIS A 196 11.53 -12.81 -11.84
CA HIS A 196 10.98 -13.03 -10.48
C HIS A 196 9.51 -13.50 -10.56
N ALA A 197 9.30 -14.72 -11.06
CA ALA A 197 7.96 -15.28 -11.23
C ALA A 197 7.15 -15.37 -9.95
N ASP A 198 7.79 -15.63 -8.82
CA ASP A 198 7.22 -15.68 -7.48
C ASP A 198 6.72 -14.31 -7.01
N LEU A 199 7.49 -13.25 -7.24
CA LEU A 199 7.06 -11.88 -6.95
C LEU A 199 5.92 -11.43 -7.85
N SER A 200 5.89 -11.90 -9.10
CA SER A 200 4.77 -11.64 -10.02
C SER A 200 3.47 -12.28 -9.50
N VAL A 201 3.52 -13.52 -9.02
CA VAL A 201 2.39 -14.21 -8.40
C VAL A 201 1.96 -13.50 -7.12
N PHE A 202 2.91 -13.08 -6.29
CA PHE A 202 2.64 -12.29 -5.07
C PHE A 202 1.94 -10.96 -5.38
N ALA A 203 2.40 -10.22 -6.39
CA ALA A 203 1.78 -8.97 -6.81
C ALA A 203 0.33 -9.17 -7.28
N LEU A 204 0.05 -10.27 -8.04
CA LEU A 204 -1.31 -10.61 -8.46
C LEU A 204 -2.17 -11.13 -7.30
N ALA A 205 -1.60 -11.77 -6.29
CA ALA A 205 -2.33 -12.12 -5.07
C ALA A 205 -2.81 -10.84 -4.33
N ILE A 206 -1.96 -9.80 -4.24
CA ILE A 206 -2.38 -8.49 -3.70
C ILE A 206 -3.49 -7.89 -4.56
N THR A 207 -3.35 -7.93 -5.90
CA THR A 207 -4.38 -7.44 -6.82
C THR A 207 -5.72 -8.15 -6.58
N GLY A 208 -5.72 -9.47 -6.49
CA GLY A 208 -6.91 -10.28 -6.23
C GLY A 208 -7.55 -9.96 -4.88
N ALA A 209 -6.74 -9.81 -3.83
CA ALA A 209 -7.22 -9.42 -2.51
C ALA A 209 -7.86 -8.02 -2.52
N CYS A 210 -7.26 -7.04 -3.20
CA CYS A 210 -7.82 -5.69 -3.36
C CYS A 210 -9.15 -5.73 -4.13
N LEU A 211 -9.22 -6.48 -5.23
CA LEU A 211 -10.47 -6.66 -6.00
C LEU A 211 -11.59 -7.28 -5.15
N GLY A 212 -11.28 -8.35 -4.41
CA GLY A 212 -12.24 -9.01 -3.54
C GLY A 212 -12.67 -8.12 -2.37
N PHE A 213 -11.75 -7.36 -1.79
CA PHE A 213 -12.04 -6.39 -0.73
C PHE A 213 -12.96 -5.25 -1.22
N LEU A 214 -12.76 -4.75 -2.44
CA LEU A 214 -13.58 -3.71 -3.05
C LEU A 214 -15.07 -4.08 -3.17
N LEU A 215 -15.42 -5.37 -3.18
CA LEU A 215 -16.83 -5.79 -3.14
C LEU A 215 -17.57 -5.28 -1.89
N PHE A 216 -16.82 -5.01 -0.82
CA PHE A 216 -17.34 -4.59 0.47
C PHE A 216 -16.89 -3.18 0.88
N ASN A 217 -15.79 -2.68 0.30
CA ASN A 217 -15.22 -1.39 0.66
C ASN A 217 -15.58 -0.26 -0.32
N HIS A 218 -16.18 -0.55 -1.51
CA HIS A 218 -16.68 0.52 -2.38
C HIS A 218 -17.79 1.33 -1.71
N HIS A 219 -17.92 2.60 -2.11
CA HIS A 219 -18.88 3.51 -1.50
C HIS A 219 -20.35 3.09 -1.74
N PRO A 220 -21.19 3.00 -0.69
CA PRO A 220 -20.88 3.15 0.73
C PRO A 220 -20.21 1.90 1.31
N ALA A 221 -19.10 2.07 2.01
CA ALA A 221 -18.31 0.97 2.53
C ALA A 221 -19.02 0.20 3.64
N LYS A 222 -18.95 -1.14 3.59
CA LYS A 222 -19.45 -2.06 4.63
C LYS A 222 -18.33 -2.44 5.63
N VAL A 223 -17.07 -2.20 5.27
CA VAL A 223 -15.89 -2.45 6.09
C VAL A 223 -14.75 -1.54 5.64
N PHE A 224 -13.97 -1.05 6.59
CA PHE A 224 -12.73 -0.30 6.34
C PHE A 224 -11.52 -1.21 6.40
N MET A 225 -10.50 -0.85 5.61
CA MET A 225 -9.24 -1.61 5.54
C MET A 225 -8.50 -1.58 6.88
N GLY A 226 -8.44 -0.42 7.50
CA GLY A 226 -7.69 -0.14 8.71
C GLY A 226 -6.18 -0.01 8.46
N ASP A 227 -5.46 0.38 9.52
CA ASP A 227 -3.99 0.46 9.47
C ASP A 227 -3.38 -0.93 9.21
N THR A 228 -4.05 -2.00 9.64
CA THR A 228 -3.68 -3.40 9.38
C THR A 228 -3.51 -3.67 7.88
N GLY A 229 -4.47 -3.26 7.06
CA GLY A 229 -4.44 -3.52 5.62
C GLY A 229 -3.60 -2.50 4.85
N SER A 230 -3.74 -1.22 5.15
CA SER A 230 -3.07 -0.15 4.41
C SER A 230 -1.55 -0.16 4.60
N LEU A 231 -1.05 -0.38 5.82
CA LEU A 231 0.39 -0.55 6.05
C LEU A 231 0.93 -1.83 5.41
N ALA A 232 0.15 -2.92 5.43
CA ALA A 232 0.51 -4.17 4.77
C ALA A 232 0.68 -4.02 3.26
N ILE A 233 -0.30 -3.40 2.59
CA ILE A 233 -0.22 -3.10 1.15
C ILE A 233 0.99 -2.24 0.85
N GLY A 234 1.21 -1.18 1.64
CA GLY A 234 2.38 -0.32 1.49
C GLY A 234 3.69 -1.08 1.63
N GLY A 235 3.79 -1.99 2.60
CA GLY A 235 4.94 -2.87 2.79
C GLY A 235 5.16 -3.83 1.61
N GLY A 236 4.08 -4.41 1.06
CA GLY A 236 4.13 -5.29 -0.11
C GLY A 236 4.55 -4.56 -1.38
N VAL A 237 4.01 -3.36 -1.63
CA VAL A 237 4.39 -2.52 -2.77
C VAL A 237 5.84 -2.06 -2.67
N ALA A 238 6.27 -1.64 -1.48
CA ALA A 238 7.68 -1.28 -1.25
C ALA A 238 8.63 -2.47 -1.45
N ALA A 239 8.23 -3.67 -0.96
CA ALA A 239 9.00 -4.89 -1.18
C ALA A 239 9.15 -5.24 -2.67
N LEU A 240 8.07 -5.11 -3.45
CA LEU A 240 8.11 -5.32 -4.90
C LEU A 240 9.09 -4.35 -5.57
N ALA A 241 9.06 -3.05 -5.22
CA ALA A 241 9.97 -2.06 -5.78
C ALA A 241 11.44 -2.36 -5.46
N LEU A 242 11.73 -2.72 -4.21
CA LEU A 242 13.08 -3.04 -3.75
C LEU A 242 13.62 -4.31 -4.39
N LEU A 243 12.79 -5.37 -4.48
CA LEU A 243 13.21 -6.68 -5.00
C LEU A 243 13.29 -6.74 -6.53
N THR A 244 12.69 -5.79 -7.22
CA THR A 244 12.79 -5.65 -8.69
C THR A 244 13.73 -4.51 -9.11
N HIS A 245 14.46 -3.91 -8.17
CA HIS A 245 15.37 -2.76 -8.40
C HIS A 245 14.69 -1.61 -9.15
N THR A 246 13.46 -1.27 -8.74
CA THR A 246 12.65 -0.22 -9.36
C THR A 246 12.23 0.86 -8.37
N GLU A 247 13.13 1.18 -7.43
CA GLU A 247 12.89 2.10 -6.31
C GLU A 247 12.43 3.48 -6.79
N LEU A 248 13.13 4.06 -7.78
CA LEU A 248 12.75 5.36 -8.35
C LEU A 248 11.48 5.27 -9.20
N LEU A 249 11.27 4.13 -9.87
CA LEU A 249 10.08 3.92 -10.68
C LEU A 249 8.82 3.89 -9.81
N LEU A 250 8.91 3.46 -8.54
CA LEU A 250 7.80 3.49 -7.59
C LEU A 250 7.23 4.91 -7.43
N VAL A 251 8.05 5.96 -7.54
CA VAL A 251 7.57 7.35 -7.46
C VAL A 251 6.55 7.64 -8.57
N ILE A 252 6.71 7.00 -9.74
CA ILE A 252 5.78 7.14 -10.88
C ILE A 252 4.61 6.17 -10.72
N LEU A 253 4.89 4.86 -10.55
CA LEU A 253 3.85 3.83 -10.41
C LEU A 253 2.93 4.13 -9.21
N GLY A 254 3.50 4.52 -8.08
CA GLY A 254 2.81 4.92 -6.86
C GLY A 254 2.49 6.41 -6.78
N GLY A 255 2.43 7.14 -7.90
CA GLY A 255 2.34 8.61 -7.90
C GLY A 255 1.12 9.16 -7.18
N ILE A 256 0.03 8.41 -7.07
CA ILE A 256 -1.11 8.79 -6.23
C ILE A 256 -0.72 8.78 -4.75
N TYR A 257 -0.03 7.76 -4.27
CA TYR A 257 0.46 7.69 -2.89
C TYR A 257 1.43 8.84 -2.60
N VAL A 258 2.34 9.11 -3.56
CA VAL A 258 3.29 10.23 -3.47
C VAL A 258 2.55 11.56 -3.37
N MET A 259 1.53 11.78 -4.19
CA MET A 259 0.71 13.00 -4.18
C MET A 259 0.00 13.19 -2.83
N GLU A 260 -0.60 12.11 -2.28
CA GLU A 260 -1.27 12.14 -0.97
C GLU A 260 -0.29 12.51 0.15
N ALA A 261 0.84 11.80 0.25
CA ALA A 261 1.84 12.05 1.28
C ALA A 261 2.50 13.44 1.13
N THR A 262 2.89 13.82 -0.09
CA THR A 262 3.52 15.10 -0.36
C THR A 262 2.59 16.26 -0.02
N SER A 263 1.29 16.15 -0.29
CA SER A 263 0.32 17.17 0.08
C SER A 263 0.30 17.45 1.59
N VAL A 264 0.43 16.40 2.41
CA VAL A 264 0.51 16.51 3.88
C VAL A 264 1.82 17.19 4.29
N ILE A 265 2.95 16.73 3.74
CA ILE A 265 4.27 17.32 4.05
C ILE A 265 4.30 18.80 3.70
N MET A 266 3.85 19.16 2.50
CA MET A 266 3.78 20.57 2.05
C MET A 266 2.89 21.41 2.97
N GLN A 267 1.69 20.91 3.29
CA GLN A 267 0.75 21.64 4.14
C GLN A 267 1.32 21.86 5.54
N VAL A 268 1.86 20.82 6.18
CA VAL A 268 2.38 20.92 7.55
C VAL A 268 3.59 21.86 7.60
N THR A 269 4.50 21.73 6.63
CA THR A 269 5.69 22.58 6.54
C THR A 269 5.30 24.04 6.32
N TYR A 270 4.44 24.32 5.34
CA TYR A 270 4.00 25.67 5.05
C TYR A 270 3.21 26.29 6.21
N PHE A 271 2.33 25.55 6.85
CA PHE A 271 1.55 25.98 8.00
C PHE A 271 2.46 26.43 9.16
N ARG A 272 3.51 25.64 9.44
CA ARG A 272 4.49 25.97 10.48
C ARG A 272 5.33 27.21 10.14
N LEU A 273 5.82 27.28 8.90
CA LEU A 273 6.69 28.38 8.44
C LEU A 273 5.94 29.72 8.32
N THR A 274 4.62 29.69 8.05
CA THR A 274 3.83 30.91 7.83
C THR A 274 2.95 31.32 9.01
N GLY A 275 3.08 30.64 10.14
CA GLY A 275 2.28 30.95 11.33
C GLY A 275 0.78 30.67 11.16
N GLY A 276 0.42 29.61 10.40
CA GLY A 276 -0.97 29.15 10.32
C GLY A 276 -1.65 29.26 8.96
N ARG A 277 -0.97 29.71 7.91
CA ARG A 277 -1.55 29.74 6.55
C ARG A 277 -1.60 28.34 5.93
N ARG A 278 -2.61 28.10 5.09
CA ARG A 278 -2.83 26.81 4.43
C ARG A 278 -2.65 26.93 2.92
N ILE A 279 -2.01 25.91 2.28
CA ILE A 279 -1.95 25.75 0.83
C ILE A 279 -3.24 25.09 0.35
N PHE A 280 -3.59 23.95 0.95
CA PHE A 280 -4.78 23.18 0.64
C PHE A 280 -5.89 23.44 1.67
N ARG A 281 -7.16 23.28 1.28
CA ARG A 281 -8.30 23.36 2.22
C ARG A 281 -8.15 22.38 3.37
N MET A 282 -7.74 21.14 3.04
CA MET A 282 -7.42 20.06 3.96
C MET A 282 -6.45 19.09 3.28
N THR A 283 -5.68 18.32 4.06
CA THR A 283 -4.81 17.25 3.58
C THR A 283 -5.05 15.98 4.39
N PRO A 284 -4.85 14.79 3.82
CA PRO A 284 -4.33 14.49 2.47
C PRO A 284 -5.18 15.09 1.34
N ILE A 285 -4.65 15.11 0.08
CA ILE A 285 -5.22 15.94 -0.99
C ILE A 285 -6.62 15.52 -1.44
N HIS A 286 -7.03 14.27 -1.24
CA HIS A 286 -8.40 13.84 -1.51
C HIS A 286 -9.42 14.69 -0.73
N HIS A 287 -9.14 15.07 0.52
CA HIS A 287 -10.00 15.96 1.30
C HIS A 287 -10.08 17.39 0.73
N HIS A 288 -9.03 17.86 0.06
CA HIS A 288 -9.08 19.16 -0.64
C HIS A 288 -10.16 19.16 -1.73
N PHE A 289 -10.25 18.07 -2.51
CA PHE A 289 -11.27 17.90 -3.55
C PHE A 289 -12.67 17.70 -2.96
N GLU A 290 -12.76 16.94 -1.87
CA GLU A 290 -14.02 16.70 -1.14
C GLU A 290 -14.61 18.02 -0.62
N LEU A 291 -13.79 18.83 0.08
CA LEU A 291 -14.18 20.20 0.51
C LEU A 291 -14.33 21.18 -0.67
N GLY A 292 -13.86 20.83 -1.86
CA GLY A 292 -14.13 21.50 -3.12
C GLY A 292 -15.48 21.13 -3.75
N GLY A 293 -16.28 20.26 -3.10
CA GLY A 293 -17.61 19.83 -3.56
C GLY A 293 -17.61 18.62 -4.50
N TRP A 294 -16.50 17.89 -4.61
CA TRP A 294 -16.50 16.64 -5.36
C TRP A 294 -17.08 15.50 -4.52
N LYS A 295 -17.93 14.69 -5.12
CA LYS A 295 -18.42 13.46 -4.50
C LYS A 295 -17.28 12.45 -4.34
N GLU A 296 -17.27 11.70 -3.25
CA GLU A 296 -16.28 10.67 -2.93
C GLU A 296 -16.05 9.70 -4.12
N THR A 297 -17.13 9.19 -4.68
CA THR A 297 -17.06 8.29 -5.86
C THR A 297 -16.40 8.92 -7.08
N LYS A 298 -16.51 10.25 -7.26
CA LYS A 298 -15.84 10.98 -8.34
C LYS A 298 -14.34 11.08 -8.09
N ILE A 299 -13.94 11.32 -6.84
CA ILE A 299 -12.52 11.39 -6.44
C ILE A 299 -11.87 10.03 -6.69
N VAL A 300 -12.47 8.95 -6.16
CA VAL A 300 -11.94 7.58 -6.32
C VAL A 300 -11.78 7.21 -7.80
N LYS A 301 -12.79 7.45 -8.64
CA LYS A 301 -12.71 7.17 -10.08
C LYS A 301 -11.61 7.96 -10.78
N ARG A 302 -11.42 9.24 -10.43
CA ARG A 302 -10.37 10.09 -11.01
C ARG A 302 -8.98 9.66 -10.58
N PHE A 303 -8.80 9.32 -9.30
CA PHE A 303 -7.53 8.86 -8.77
C PHE A 303 -7.16 7.48 -9.32
N PHE A 304 -8.14 6.58 -9.45
CA PHE A 304 -7.94 5.29 -10.14
C PHE A 304 -7.49 5.49 -11.59
N ALA A 305 -8.19 6.33 -12.36
CA ALA A 305 -7.81 6.62 -13.75
C ALA A 305 -6.40 7.24 -13.84
N ALA A 306 -6.07 8.17 -12.94
CA ALA A 306 -4.73 8.75 -12.88
C ALA A 306 -3.66 7.70 -12.51
N SER A 307 -3.95 6.80 -11.55
CA SER A 307 -3.07 5.68 -11.21
C SER A 307 -2.84 4.77 -12.42
N CYS A 308 -3.89 4.43 -13.18
CA CYS A 308 -3.73 3.65 -14.41
C CYS A 308 -2.80 4.34 -15.43
N LEU A 309 -2.98 5.64 -15.66
CA LEU A 309 -2.14 6.40 -16.60
C LEU A 309 -0.68 6.46 -16.13
N LEU A 310 -0.45 6.68 -14.84
CA LEU A 310 0.90 6.68 -14.26
C LEU A 310 1.56 5.30 -14.34
N CYS A 311 0.81 4.23 -14.11
CA CYS A 311 1.33 2.87 -14.24
C CYS A 311 1.66 2.52 -15.69
N ILE A 312 0.82 2.90 -16.66
CA ILE A 312 1.12 2.73 -18.09
C ILE A 312 2.39 3.51 -18.44
N ALA A 313 2.48 4.78 -18.07
CA ALA A 313 3.66 5.61 -18.33
C ALA A 313 4.93 5.03 -17.66
N GLY A 314 4.82 4.56 -16.41
CA GLY A 314 5.92 3.94 -15.70
C GLY A 314 6.40 2.65 -16.34
N VAL A 315 5.48 1.77 -16.77
CA VAL A 315 5.84 0.52 -17.48
C VAL A 315 6.49 0.83 -18.82
N LEU A 316 5.97 1.79 -19.60
CA LEU A 316 6.59 2.21 -20.87
C LEU A 316 7.99 2.79 -20.65
N LEU A 317 8.17 3.59 -19.60
CA LEU A 317 9.48 4.12 -19.22
C LEU A 317 10.45 3.01 -18.83
N TRP A 318 9.96 2.02 -18.07
CA TRP A 318 10.76 0.86 -17.66
C TRP A 318 11.20 0.02 -18.88
N LEU A 319 10.29 -0.24 -19.83
CA LEU A 319 10.59 -0.95 -21.07
C LEU A 319 11.66 -0.22 -21.90
N ASN A 320 11.61 1.11 -21.95
CA ASN A 320 12.57 1.93 -22.68
C ASN A 320 14.00 1.83 -22.10
N GLY A 321 14.11 1.71 -20.78
CA GLY A 321 15.41 1.63 -20.07
C GLY A 321 16.01 0.22 -20.03
N ASN A 322 15.22 -0.82 -20.26
CA ASN A 322 15.71 -2.21 -20.25
C ASN A 322 15.95 -2.78 -21.66
N GLY A 323 16.22 -1.90 -22.65
CA GLY A 323 16.51 -2.27 -24.05
C GLY A 323 15.33 -3.09 -24.62
N GLY A 324 14.37 -2.45 -25.24
CA GLY A 324 13.18 -3.13 -25.73
C GLY A 324 13.52 -4.43 -26.43
N PHE A 325 12.84 -5.50 -26.03
CA PHE A 325 12.74 -6.85 -26.58
C PHE A 325 13.74 -7.27 -27.65
#